data_eafad00fe83af807210698cd5beb8a6c
#
_entry.id   eafad00fe83af807210698cd5beb8a6c
#
_cell.length_a   1.000
_cell.length_b   1.000
_cell.length_c   1.000
_cell.angle_alpha   90.00
_cell.angle_beta   90.00
_cell.angle_gamma   90.00
#
_symmetry.space_group_name_H-M   'P 1'
#
loop_
_entity.id
_entity.type
_entity.pdbx_description
1 polymer ?
#
loop_
_entity_poly.entity_id
_entity_poly.type
_entity_poly.pdbx_seq_one_letter_code
_entity_poly.pdbx_strand_id
1 'polypeptide(L)'
;MLFINKGDGNFEDKIVLQFPPVYGLSHFELADFNKDGYWDILMTNGDNWDLSAIRKSYHGVRIFLNDRKNNFKEAFFNTVFGASKAMAHDFDGDGDLDIAAISFYDDPLDTMEGFVYFENLGGMKFSKLLIKEAAIGKWLTMDLADLDHDGDKDIVLGSYFHNVAEMTKFLGRGIVSFPQALVIWNNTIKSK
;
A
#
# COMPACT_ATOMS: atom_id res chain seq x y z
N MET A 1 -11.60 15.62 2.19
CA MET A 1 -12.23 16.90 1.73
C MET A 1 -11.36 17.46 0.62
N LEU A 2 -11.96 17.99 -0.43
CA LEU A 2 -11.28 18.67 -1.53
C LEU A 2 -11.46 20.18 -1.32
N PHE A 3 -10.37 20.93 -1.38
CA PHE A 3 -10.40 22.41 -1.37
C PHE A 3 -10.09 22.91 -2.78
N ILE A 4 -11.07 23.53 -3.41
CA ILE A 4 -10.96 24.06 -4.78
C ILE A 4 -10.56 25.53 -4.67
N ASN A 5 -9.35 25.86 -5.14
CA ASN A 5 -8.88 27.23 -5.18
C ASN A 5 -9.68 28.06 -6.21
N LYS A 6 -10.32 29.11 -5.78
CA LYS A 6 -11.09 30.04 -6.61
C LYS A 6 -10.33 31.33 -6.95
N GLY A 7 -9.10 31.44 -6.52
CA GLY A 7 -8.28 32.65 -6.62
C GLY A 7 -8.42 33.57 -5.40
N ASP A 8 -7.50 34.54 -5.31
CA ASP A 8 -7.47 35.58 -4.25
C ASP A 8 -7.51 35.04 -2.81
N GLY A 9 -6.98 33.80 -2.58
CA GLY A 9 -7.00 33.15 -1.29
C GLY A 9 -8.34 32.54 -0.89
N ASN A 10 -9.32 32.50 -1.78
CA ASN A 10 -10.63 31.90 -1.55
C ASN A 10 -10.63 30.42 -1.97
N PHE A 11 -11.27 29.58 -1.14
CA PHE A 11 -11.44 28.17 -1.40
C PHE A 11 -12.90 27.77 -1.26
N GLU A 12 -13.33 26.86 -2.14
CA GLU A 12 -14.59 26.14 -2.00
C GLU A 12 -14.26 24.72 -1.51
N ASP A 13 -14.94 24.26 -0.48
CA ASP A 13 -14.76 22.91 0.05
C ASP A 13 -15.82 21.95 -0.47
N LYS A 14 -15.38 20.70 -0.70
CA LYS A 14 -16.23 19.58 -1.09
C LYS A 14 -15.84 18.32 -0.33
N ILE A 15 -16.79 17.71 0.36
CA ILE A 15 -16.59 16.36 0.93
C ILE A 15 -16.64 15.36 -0.22
N VAL A 16 -15.52 14.68 -0.50
CA VAL A 16 -15.41 13.71 -1.60
C VAL A 16 -15.43 12.27 -1.12
N LEU A 17 -14.86 12.01 0.09
CA LEU A 17 -14.88 10.72 0.77
C LEU A 17 -15.10 10.96 2.26
N GLN A 18 -15.93 10.12 2.87
CA GLN A 18 -16.17 10.15 4.31
C GLN A 18 -16.31 8.74 4.85
N PHE A 19 -15.55 8.43 5.89
CA PHE A 19 -15.57 7.15 6.60
C PHE A 19 -15.87 7.38 8.08
N PRO A 20 -16.33 6.35 8.79
CA PRO A 20 -16.32 6.38 10.24
C PRO A 20 -14.92 6.73 10.77
N PRO A 21 -14.75 7.60 11.77
CA PRO A 21 -13.44 8.03 12.27
C PRO A 21 -12.51 6.88 12.66
N VAL A 22 -13.07 5.75 13.08
CA VAL A 22 -12.32 4.55 13.48
C VAL A 22 -11.62 3.84 12.32
N TYR A 23 -11.96 4.16 11.06
CA TYR A 23 -11.28 3.55 9.90
C TYR A 23 -9.86 4.07 9.78
N GLY A 24 -9.62 5.33 10.16
CA GLY A 24 -8.34 5.99 9.95
C GLY A 24 -8.00 6.15 8.47
N LEU A 25 -6.90 6.81 8.22
CA LEU A 25 -6.27 6.90 6.91
C LEU A 25 -4.77 6.93 7.14
N SER A 26 -4.06 5.91 6.71
CA SER A 26 -2.61 5.81 6.91
C SER A 26 -1.81 6.37 5.73
N HIS A 27 -2.31 6.17 4.51
CA HIS A 27 -1.67 6.67 3.29
C HIS A 27 -2.69 6.84 2.17
N PHE A 28 -2.40 7.74 1.22
CA PHE A 28 -3.09 7.80 -0.07
C PHE A 28 -2.12 8.22 -1.18
N GLU A 29 -2.44 7.80 -2.40
CA GLU A 29 -1.75 8.15 -3.64
C GLU A 29 -2.78 8.44 -4.73
N LEU A 30 -2.42 9.28 -5.69
CA LEU A 30 -3.25 9.57 -6.86
C LEU A 30 -2.66 8.86 -8.07
N ALA A 31 -3.47 8.02 -8.73
CA ALA A 31 -3.10 7.28 -9.92
C ALA A 31 -4.31 7.12 -10.84
N ASP A 32 -4.12 6.97 -12.13
CA ASP A 32 -5.20 6.76 -13.11
C ASP A 32 -5.33 5.25 -13.39
N PHE A 33 -6.11 4.55 -12.56
CA PHE A 33 -6.26 3.09 -12.62
C PHE A 33 -7.09 2.61 -13.80
N ASN A 34 -8.00 3.44 -14.29
CA ASN A 34 -8.90 3.07 -15.38
C ASN A 34 -8.51 3.69 -16.73
N LYS A 35 -7.38 4.42 -16.78
CA LYS A 35 -6.80 5.07 -17.96
C LYS A 35 -7.75 6.05 -18.63
N ASP A 36 -8.58 6.75 -17.86
CA ASP A 36 -9.54 7.70 -18.38
C ASP A 36 -9.04 9.16 -18.37
N GLY A 37 -7.81 9.38 -17.90
CA GLY A 37 -7.13 10.67 -17.83
C GLY A 37 -7.47 11.49 -16.58
N TYR A 38 -8.17 10.91 -15.62
CA TYR A 38 -8.51 11.54 -14.34
C TYR A 38 -7.90 10.78 -13.18
N TRP A 39 -7.44 11.52 -12.16
CA TRP A 39 -6.84 10.92 -10.98
C TRP A 39 -7.87 10.20 -10.12
N ASP A 40 -7.61 8.93 -9.87
CA ASP A 40 -8.28 8.10 -8.89
C ASP A 40 -7.53 8.16 -7.56
N ILE A 41 -8.10 7.60 -6.51
CA ILE A 41 -7.49 7.56 -5.18
C ILE A 41 -7.20 6.11 -4.80
N LEU A 42 -5.91 5.79 -4.63
CA LEU A 42 -5.45 4.62 -3.89
C LEU A 42 -5.29 5.03 -2.43
N MET A 43 -5.85 4.27 -1.49
CA MET A 43 -5.68 4.57 -0.08
C MET A 43 -5.55 3.34 0.79
N THR A 44 -4.94 3.50 1.96
CA THR A 44 -4.86 2.49 3.00
C THR A 44 -5.55 2.94 4.27
N ASN A 45 -6.27 2.01 4.87
CA ASN A 45 -6.80 2.12 6.22
C ASN A 45 -6.08 1.09 7.08
N GLY A 46 -5.42 1.53 8.14
CA GLY A 46 -4.75 0.65 9.06
C GLY A 46 -4.31 1.40 10.30
N ASP A 47 -4.04 0.68 11.35
CA ASP A 47 -3.40 1.17 12.56
C ASP A 47 -2.26 0.23 12.97
N ASN A 48 -1.39 0.71 13.84
CA ASN A 48 -0.21 0.02 14.31
C ASN A 48 -0.40 -0.66 15.68
N TRP A 49 -1.66 -0.97 16.08
CA TRP A 49 -1.97 -1.58 17.37
C TRP A 49 -2.04 -0.66 18.58
N ASP A 50 -1.97 0.61 18.46
CA ASP A 50 -1.84 1.52 19.61
C ASP A 50 -2.90 1.30 20.69
N LEU A 51 -4.09 0.85 20.31
CA LEU A 51 -5.21 0.70 21.25
C LEU A 51 -5.74 -0.73 21.37
N SER A 52 -5.57 -1.59 20.38
CA SER A 52 -6.05 -2.98 20.45
C SER A 52 -5.40 -3.89 19.40
N ALA A 53 -5.04 -5.11 19.83
CA ALA A 53 -4.52 -6.18 18.98
C ALA A 53 -5.62 -6.96 18.25
N ILE A 54 -6.71 -6.30 17.87
CA ILE A 54 -7.85 -6.96 17.21
C ILE A 54 -7.79 -6.68 15.72
N ARG A 55 -7.88 -7.73 14.90
CA ARG A 55 -8.05 -7.61 13.44
C ARG A 55 -9.33 -6.83 13.12
N LYS A 56 -9.21 -5.79 12.33
CA LYS A 56 -10.32 -4.93 11.94
C LYS A 56 -10.61 -5.14 10.45
N SER A 57 -11.80 -5.66 10.14
CA SER A 57 -12.18 -6.04 8.77
C SER A 57 -12.25 -4.86 7.80
N TYR A 58 -12.23 -3.63 8.30
CA TYR A 58 -12.18 -2.41 7.49
C TYR A 58 -10.76 -1.92 7.19
N HIS A 59 -9.72 -2.54 7.81
CA HIS A 59 -8.34 -2.30 7.42
C HIS A 59 -8.05 -2.89 6.05
N GLY A 60 -7.35 -2.17 5.21
CA GLY A 60 -6.98 -2.67 3.90
C GLY A 60 -6.58 -1.60 2.90
N VAL A 61 -6.50 -2.05 1.68
CA VAL A 61 -6.19 -1.25 0.49
C VAL A 61 -7.49 -1.02 -0.29
N ARG A 62 -7.70 0.24 -0.71
CA ARG A 62 -8.91 0.65 -1.45
C ARG A 62 -8.53 1.48 -2.67
N ILE A 63 -9.32 1.32 -3.74
CA ILE A 63 -9.28 2.22 -4.90
C ILE A 63 -10.66 2.85 -5.04
N PHE A 64 -10.67 4.17 -5.23
CA PHE A 64 -11.85 4.95 -5.54
C PHE A 64 -11.68 5.60 -6.90
N LEU A 65 -12.51 5.20 -7.86
CA LEU A 65 -12.51 5.79 -9.20
C LEU A 65 -13.24 7.13 -9.22
N ASN A 66 -12.64 8.08 -9.94
CA ASN A 66 -13.19 9.41 -10.19
C ASN A 66 -14.17 9.38 -11.36
N ASP A 67 -15.35 9.97 -11.20
CA ASP A 67 -16.34 10.11 -12.27
C ASP A 67 -16.06 11.28 -13.23
N ARG A 68 -14.83 11.82 -13.24
CA ARG A 68 -14.39 13.03 -13.99
C ARG A 68 -14.98 14.34 -13.46
N LYS A 69 -15.70 14.29 -12.35
CA LYS A 69 -16.31 15.44 -11.66
C LYS A 69 -15.91 15.53 -10.20
N ASN A 70 -14.83 14.80 -9.85
CA ASN A 70 -14.36 14.67 -8.46
C ASN A 70 -15.45 14.11 -7.52
N ASN A 71 -16.26 13.16 -8.01
CA ASN A 71 -16.98 12.23 -7.17
C ASN A 71 -16.29 10.88 -7.27
N PHE A 72 -16.10 10.24 -6.12
CA PHE A 72 -15.30 9.04 -6.01
C PHE A 72 -16.15 7.86 -5.56
N LYS A 73 -16.02 6.74 -6.28
CA LYS A 73 -16.73 5.50 -5.99
C LYS A 73 -15.74 4.37 -5.74
N GLU A 74 -15.92 3.64 -4.63
CA GLU A 74 -15.11 2.45 -4.36
C GLU A 74 -15.26 1.43 -5.48
N ALA A 75 -14.14 1.05 -6.08
CA ALA A 75 -14.03 0.06 -7.14
C ALA A 75 -13.26 -1.20 -6.71
N PHE A 76 -12.40 -1.06 -5.68
CA PHE A 76 -11.63 -2.16 -5.13
C PHE A 76 -11.50 -2.01 -3.63
N PHE A 77 -11.59 -3.12 -2.92
CA PHE A 77 -11.22 -3.27 -1.52
C PHE A 77 -10.65 -4.66 -1.28
N ASN A 78 -9.50 -4.71 -0.61
CA ASN A 78 -8.95 -5.95 -0.10
C ASN A 78 -8.44 -5.74 1.33
N THR A 79 -8.79 -6.67 2.21
CA THR A 79 -8.36 -6.60 3.60
C THR A 79 -6.86 -6.87 3.70
N VAL A 80 -6.14 -5.94 4.31
CA VAL A 80 -4.75 -6.06 4.76
C VAL A 80 -4.69 -5.44 6.15
N PHE A 81 -4.52 -6.27 7.16
CA PHE A 81 -4.57 -5.82 8.56
C PHE A 81 -3.40 -4.89 8.84
N GLY A 82 -3.68 -3.69 9.33
CA GLY A 82 -2.67 -2.69 9.61
C GLY A 82 -2.01 -2.08 8.36
N ALA A 83 -2.69 -2.11 7.22
CA ALA A 83 -2.18 -1.49 5.99
C ALA A 83 -1.72 -0.06 6.26
N SER A 84 -0.43 0.22 6.03
CA SER A 84 0.19 1.50 6.37
C SER A 84 0.54 2.35 5.16
N LYS A 85 0.93 1.73 4.06
CA LYS A 85 1.22 2.40 2.79
C LYS A 85 0.91 1.48 1.61
N ALA A 86 0.44 2.05 0.51
CA ALA A 86 0.30 1.38 -0.77
C ALA A 86 0.79 2.31 -1.89
N MET A 87 1.43 1.75 -2.90
CA MET A 87 1.94 2.48 -4.07
C MET A 87 1.53 1.76 -5.35
N ALA A 88 1.15 2.55 -6.36
CA ALA A 88 0.71 2.05 -7.65
C ALA A 88 1.84 2.18 -8.70
N HIS A 89 2.10 1.10 -9.43
CA HIS A 89 2.99 1.11 -10.58
C HIS A 89 2.66 -0.08 -11.48
N ASP A 90 2.95 0.03 -12.77
CA ASP A 90 2.92 -1.10 -13.71
C ASP A 90 4.21 -1.91 -13.52
N PHE A 91 4.17 -2.89 -12.57
CA PHE A 91 5.36 -3.65 -12.20
C PHE A 91 5.65 -4.80 -13.17
N ASP A 92 4.66 -5.31 -13.88
CA ASP A 92 4.83 -6.44 -14.80
C ASP A 92 4.92 -6.02 -16.28
N GLY A 93 4.74 -4.72 -16.57
CA GLY A 93 4.89 -4.14 -17.90
C GLY A 93 3.72 -4.45 -18.84
N ASP A 94 2.56 -4.85 -18.32
CA ASP A 94 1.36 -5.14 -19.10
C ASP A 94 0.55 -3.87 -19.42
N GLY A 95 0.91 -2.78 -18.79
CA GLY A 95 0.34 -1.45 -18.95
C GLY A 95 -0.75 -1.12 -17.92
N ASP A 96 -1.24 -2.07 -17.11
CA ASP A 96 -2.18 -1.82 -16.02
C ASP A 96 -1.43 -1.49 -14.72
N LEU A 97 -2.02 -0.68 -13.85
CA LEU A 97 -1.38 -0.35 -12.58
C LEU A 97 -1.64 -1.44 -11.55
N ASP A 98 -0.56 -2.02 -11.04
CA ASP A 98 -0.53 -2.92 -9.90
C ASP A 98 -0.40 -2.15 -8.59
N ILE A 99 -0.44 -2.85 -7.45
CA ILE A 99 -0.29 -2.24 -6.14
C ILE A 99 0.70 -3.03 -5.29
N ALA A 100 1.73 -2.34 -4.81
CA ALA A 100 2.55 -2.80 -3.69
C ALA A 100 2.01 -2.19 -2.39
N ALA A 101 1.80 -3.00 -1.35
CA ALA A 101 1.28 -2.53 -0.07
C ALA A 101 2.06 -3.11 1.10
N ILE A 102 2.28 -2.31 2.13
CA ILE A 102 2.89 -2.73 3.39
C ILE A 102 1.92 -2.60 4.55
N SER A 103 2.12 -3.49 5.51
CA SER A 103 1.42 -3.49 6.78
C SER A 103 2.42 -3.40 7.93
N PHE A 104 2.13 -2.52 8.88
CA PHE A 104 2.91 -2.40 10.11
C PHE A 104 2.32 -3.24 11.25
N TYR A 105 1.28 -4.02 10.97
CA TYR A 105 0.61 -4.88 11.93
C TYR A 105 1.42 -6.17 12.14
N ASP A 106 1.78 -6.44 13.39
CA ASP A 106 2.46 -7.69 13.78
C ASP A 106 1.40 -8.72 14.19
N ASP A 107 0.86 -9.43 13.21
CA ASP A 107 -0.08 -10.50 13.49
C ASP A 107 0.68 -11.79 13.85
N PRO A 108 0.56 -12.28 15.08
CA PRO A 108 1.21 -13.52 15.46
C PRO A 108 0.66 -14.76 14.74
N LEU A 109 -0.53 -14.64 14.10
CA LEU A 109 -1.18 -15.73 13.38
C LEU A 109 -0.88 -15.71 11.89
N ASP A 110 -0.53 -14.54 11.33
CA ASP A 110 -0.24 -14.38 9.91
C ASP A 110 0.92 -13.43 9.69
N THR A 111 2.07 -14.03 9.44
CA THR A 111 3.35 -13.32 9.32
C THR A 111 3.67 -12.86 7.91
N MET A 112 2.84 -13.23 6.94
CA MET A 112 3.16 -13.04 5.52
C MET A 112 2.58 -11.76 4.93
N GLU A 113 1.61 -11.13 5.60
CA GLU A 113 0.95 -9.93 5.11
C GLU A 113 1.71 -8.61 5.41
N GLY A 114 2.95 -8.68 5.90
CA GLY A 114 3.80 -7.49 6.08
C GLY A 114 4.07 -6.74 4.78
N PHE A 115 4.17 -7.50 3.67
CA PHE A 115 4.20 -6.98 2.30
C PHE A 115 3.23 -7.77 1.43
N VAL A 116 2.42 -7.07 0.65
CA VAL A 116 1.41 -7.66 -0.24
C VAL A 116 1.54 -7.01 -1.61
N TYR A 117 1.56 -7.84 -2.65
CA TYR A 117 1.48 -7.40 -4.03
C TYR A 117 0.10 -7.74 -4.60
N PHE A 118 -0.52 -6.80 -5.26
CA PHE A 118 -1.76 -7.00 -6.00
C PHE A 118 -1.50 -6.77 -7.48
N GLU A 119 -1.42 -7.87 -8.23
CA GLU A 119 -1.33 -7.87 -9.68
C GLU A 119 -2.70 -7.52 -10.28
N ASN A 120 -2.76 -6.53 -11.16
CA ASN A 120 -3.96 -6.14 -11.88
C ASN A 120 -4.11 -6.98 -13.15
N LEU A 121 -5.05 -7.89 -13.15
CA LEU A 121 -5.34 -8.78 -14.29
C LEU A 121 -6.22 -8.11 -15.36
N GLY A 122 -6.30 -6.79 -15.35
CA GLY A 122 -7.17 -6.00 -16.23
C GLY A 122 -8.58 -5.79 -15.67
N GLY A 123 -9.16 -4.62 -16.02
CA GLY A 123 -10.52 -4.29 -15.64
C GLY A 123 -10.76 -4.22 -14.13
N MET A 124 -9.80 -3.75 -13.36
CA MET A 124 -9.87 -3.62 -11.89
C MET A 124 -10.04 -4.95 -11.15
N LYS A 125 -9.51 -6.04 -11.71
CA LYS A 125 -9.48 -7.35 -11.08
C LYS A 125 -8.07 -7.62 -10.58
N PHE A 126 -7.91 -7.76 -9.29
CA PHE A 126 -6.61 -7.94 -8.66
C PHE A 126 -6.42 -9.36 -8.12
N SER A 127 -5.23 -9.92 -8.36
CA SER A 127 -4.72 -11.13 -7.73
C SER A 127 -3.82 -10.75 -6.56
N LYS A 128 -4.09 -11.27 -5.35
CA LYS A 128 -3.27 -11.01 -4.16
C LYS A 128 -2.15 -12.03 -4.07
N LEU A 129 -0.91 -11.55 -4.05
CA LEU A 129 0.30 -12.35 -3.93
C LEU A 129 1.07 -11.98 -2.65
N LEU A 130 1.63 -12.99 -1.98
CA LEU A 130 2.44 -12.83 -0.78
C LEU A 130 3.87 -13.28 -1.07
N ILE A 131 4.85 -12.44 -0.75
CA ILE A 131 6.28 -12.74 -0.96
C ILE A 131 6.87 -13.21 0.38
N LYS A 132 7.21 -14.51 0.46
CA LYS A 132 7.77 -15.12 1.68
C LYS A 132 9.03 -14.42 2.17
N GLU A 133 9.87 -14.01 1.25
CA GLU A 133 11.15 -13.37 1.52
C GLU A 133 10.96 -12.00 2.17
N ALA A 134 9.81 -11.37 1.98
CA ALA A 134 9.46 -10.12 2.64
C ALA A 134 8.88 -10.30 4.06
N ALA A 135 8.65 -11.54 4.52
CA ALA A 135 8.11 -11.81 5.87
C ALA A 135 9.15 -11.65 7.00
N ILE A 136 10.37 -11.23 6.68
CA ILE A 136 11.50 -11.11 7.62
C ILE A 136 11.58 -9.76 8.33
N GLY A 137 10.77 -8.78 7.93
CA GLY A 137 10.80 -7.43 8.46
C GLY A 137 9.42 -6.95 8.92
N LYS A 138 9.42 -5.90 9.72
CA LYS A 138 8.24 -5.13 10.09
C LYS A 138 8.33 -3.80 9.34
N TRP A 139 7.63 -3.72 8.21
CA TRP A 139 7.82 -2.66 7.22
C TRP A 139 7.07 -1.39 7.62
N LEU A 140 7.82 -0.31 7.85
CA LEU A 140 7.27 1.01 8.21
C LEU A 140 7.19 1.94 7.02
N THR A 141 8.17 1.83 6.09
CA THR A 141 8.25 2.69 4.92
C THR A 141 8.52 1.88 3.66
N MET A 142 8.10 2.43 2.54
CA MET A 142 8.28 1.86 1.21
C MET A 142 8.49 2.99 0.21
N ASP A 143 9.34 2.76 -0.80
CA ASP A 143 9.49 3.65 -1.94
C ASP A 143 9.82 2.86 -3.20
N LEU A 144 9.68 3.51 -4.36
CA LEU A 144 9.90 2.93 -5.67
C LEU A 144 11.04 3.67 -6.38
N ALA A 145 12.02 2.93 -6.87
CA ALA A 145 13.13 3.49 -7.64
C ALA A 145 13.67 2.44 -8.63
N ASP A 146 14.16 2.89 -9.75
CA ASP A 146 14.97 2.08 -10.68
C ASP A 146 16.41 2.09 -10.15
N LEU A 147 16.78 1.07 -9.37
CA LEU A 147 18.06 1.04 -8.64
C LEU A 147 19.20 0.42 -9.46
N ASP A 148 18.87 -0.49 -10.37
CA ASP A 148 19.86 -1.15 -11.23
C ASP A 148 19.94 -0.55 -12.64
N HIS A 149 19.09 0.45 -12.92
CA HIS A 149 19.03 1.19 -14.18
C HIS A 149 18.64 0.33 -15.38
N ASP A 150 17.77 -0.65 -15.16
CA ASP A 150 17.24 -1.50 -16.24
C ASP A 150 15.94 -0.97 -16.85
N GLY A 151 15.35 0.07 -16.25
CA GLY A 151 14.21 0.83 -16.77
C GLY A 151 12.88 0.47 -16.10
N ASP A 152 12.83 -0.51 -15.22
CA ASP A 152 11.67 -0.79 -14.39
C ASP A 152 11.84 -0.27 -12.95
N LYS A 153 10.83 -0.39 -12.12
CA LYS A 153 10.87 0.11 -10.74
C LYS A 153 11.01 -1.03 -9.75
N ASP A 154 12.04 -0.90 -8.92
CA ASP A 154 12.25 -1.75 -7.75
C ASP A 154 11.50 -1.22 -6.55
N ILE A 155 11.23 -2.10 -5.59
CA ILE A 155 10.56 -1.76 -4.34
C ILE A 155 11.58 -1.78 -3.20
N VAL A 156 11.68 -0.67 -2.49
CA VAL A 156 12.55 -0.54 -1.31
C VAL A 156 11.68 -0.48 -0.06
N LEU A 157 11.93 -1.40 0.86
CA LEU A 157 11.22 -1.50 2.14
C LEU A 157 12.16 -1.13 3.29
N GLY A 158 11.70 -0.30 4.22
CA GLY A 158 12.41 0.01 5.47
C GLY A 158 11.67 -0.56 6.68
N SER A 159 12.39 -1.27 7.55
CA SER A 159 11.83 -1.92 8.73
C SER A 159 12.08 -1.12 10.02
N TYR A 160 11.17 -1.28 10.98
CA TYR A 160 11.28 -0.69 12.30
C TYR A 160 10.68 -1.61 13.36
N PHE A 161 11.43 -1.83 14.43
CA PHE A 161 10.97 -2.56 15.61
C PHE A 161 10.95 -1.61 16.81
N HIS A 162 9.83 -1.53 17.50
CA HIS A 162 9.68 -0.63 18.66
C HIS A 162 10.52 -1.07 19.86
N ASN A 163 10.73 -2.38 20.00
CA ASN A 163 11.41 -2.93 21.18
C ASN A 163 11.90 -4.37 20.93
N VAL A 164 12.70 -4.86 21.89
CA VAL A 164 13.25 -6.21 21.85
C VAL A 164 12.18 -7.30 21.91
N ALA A 165 11.03 -7.05 22.55
CA ALA A 165 9.97 -8.04 22.63
C ALA A 165 9.33 -8.33 21.26
N GLU A 166 9.21 -7.33 20.38
CA GLU A 166 8.81 -7.56 19.00
C GLU A 166 9.84 -8.41 18.25
N MET A 167 11.13 -8.09 18.37
CA MET A 167 12.19 -8.89 17.75
C MET A 167 12.16 -10.34 18.24
N THR A 168 11.86 -10.57 19.51
CA THR A 168 11.78 -11.92 20.09
C THR A 168 10.69 -12.76 19.44
N LYS A 169 9.58 -12.16 19.02
CA LYS A 169 8.52 -12.87 18.29
C LYS A 169 9.03 -13.37 16.92
N PHE A 170 9.80 -12.56 16.21
CA PHE A 170 10.40 -12.94 14.93
C PHE A 170 11.45 -14.06 15.13
N LEU A 171 12.26 -13.97 16.18
CA LEU A 171 13.21 -15.04 16.57
C LEU A 171 12.47 -16.36 16.83
N GLY A 172 11.33 -16.32 17.53
CA GLY A 172 10.49 -17.50 17.77
C GLY A 172 9.95 -18.17 16.50
N ARG A 173 9.93 -17.44 15.39
CA ARG A 173 9.56 -17.93 14.03
C ARG A 173 10.76 -18.41 13.23
N GLY A 174 11.95 -18.42 13.81
CA GLY A 174 13.19 -18.79 13.13
C GLY A 174 13.80 -17.68 12.28
N ILE A 175 13.28 -16.45 12.36
CA ILE A 175 13.85 -15.28 11.67
C ILE A 175 14.97 -14.75 12.54
N VAL A 176 16.22 -14.96 12.11
CA VAL A 176 17.44 -14.60 12.84
C VAL A 176 18.16 -13.38 12.25
N SER A 177 17.68 -12.89 11.12
CA SER A 177 18.19 -11.67 10.46
C SER A 177 17.11 -10.61 10.49
N PHE A 178 17.47 -9.40 10.89
CA PHE A 178 16.57 -8.24 10.97
C PHE A 178 17.10 -7.13 10.07
N PRO A 179 16.92 -7.24 8.75
CA PRO A 179 17.38 -6.22 7.83
C PRO A 179 16.64 -4.92 8.11
N GLN A 180 17.38 -3.80 8.12
CA GLN A 180 16.78 -2.48 8.23
C GLN A 180 16.14 -2.06 6.91
N ALA A 181 16.62 -2.59 5.79
CA ALA A 181 16.05 -2.40 4.47
C ALA A 181 16.05 -3.71 3.69
N LEU A 182 15.04 -3.87 2.84
CA LEU A 182 14.92 -4.93 1.84
C LEU A 182 14.66 -4.28 0.49
N VAL A 183 15.33 -4.76 -0.53
CA VAL A 183 15.04 -4.40 -1.92
C VAL A 183 14.42 -5.60 -2.61
N ILE A 184 13.28 -5.38 -3.24
CA ILE A 184 12.66 -6.35 -4.16
C ILE A 184 12.99 -5.85 -5.55
N TRP A 185 13.95 -6.51 -6.20
CA TRP A 185 14.34 -6.23 -7.57
C TRP A 185 13.22 -6.68 -8.51
N ASN A 186 12.74 -5.75 -9.29
CA ASN A 186 11.90 -6.08 -10.43
C ASN A 186 12.82 -6.42 -11.62
N ASN A 187 12.51 -7.42 -12.41
CA ASN A 187 13.27 -7.81 -13.59
C ASN A 187 12.31 -8.13 -14.75
N THR A 188 11.27 -7.34 -14.86
CA THR A 188 10.25 -7.52 -15.90
C THR A 188 10.80 -7.16 -17.27
N ILE A 189 11.64 -6.11 -17.33
CA ILE A 189 12.33 -5.70 -18.54
C ILE A 189 13.62 -6.52 -18.64
N LYS A 190 13.55 -7.62 -19.37
CA LYS A 190 14.76 -8.39 -19.68
C LYS A 190 15.74 -7.50 -20.43
N SER A 191 16.93 -7.29 -19.84
CA SER A 191 18.06 -6.67 -20.52
C SER A 191 18.27 -7.34 -21.88
N LYS A 192 18.14 -6.57 -22.96
CA LYS A 192 18.41 -7.03 -24.33
C LYS A 192 19.89 -7.26 -24.54
#